data_57d99f8937ec5cb87b7010b24a836f53
#
_entry.id   57d99f8937ec5cb87b7010b24a836f53
#
_cell.length_a   1.000
_cell.length_b   1.000
_cell.length_c   1.000
_cell.angle_alpha   90.00
_cell.angle_beta   90.00
_cell.angle_gamma   90.00
#
_symmetry.space_group_name_H-M   'P 1'
#
loop_
_entity.id
_entity.type
_entity.pdbx_description
1 polymer ?
#
loop_
_entity_poly.entity_id
_entity_poly.type
_entity_poly.pdbx_seq_one_letter_code
_entity_poly.pdbx_strand_id
1 'polypeptide(L)'
;TTPSVSAQKVAIRAADMARRSFLRVAGVIENMSAFTCEHGESYSLFGEGGGQALADEIGAALLGQVPIESAVANGGDIGEPIVLTSTGPAAQAFLAIAANIMNSTVPVTEMGGCTARDPEAVQVAISKRS
;
A
#
# COMPACT_ATOMS: atom_id res chain seq x y z
N THR A 1 -3.60 -6.57 5.55
CA THR A 1 -4.34 -7.17 6.67
C THR A 1 -5.53 -6.32 7.09
N THR A 2 -6.31 -6.78 8.08
CA THR A 2 -7.27 -5.99 8.86
C THR A 2 -6.86 -6.05 10.33
N PRO A 3 -7.47 -5.26 11.23
CA PRO A 3 -7.12 -5.31 12.66
C PRO A 3 -7.35 -6.67 13.33
N SER A 4 -8.17 -7.55 12.77
CA SER A 4 -8.52 -8.83 13.39
C SER A 4 -7.35 -9.82 13.49
N VAL A 5 -7.26 -10.53 14.61
CA VAL A 5 -6.20 -11.54 14.85
C VAL A 5 -6.22 -12.67 13.81
N SER A 6 -7.39 -13.05 13.31
CA SER A 6 -7.48 -14.07 12.25
C SER A 6 -6.85 -13.62 10.94
N ALA A 7 -7.06 -12.37 10.53
CA ALA A 7 -6.44 -11.80 9.34
C ALA A 7 -4.93 -11.67 9.49
N GLN A 8 -4.44 -11.28 10.67
CA GLN A 8 -3.01 -11.21 10.97
C GLN A 8 -2.34 -12.59 10.79
N LYS A 9 -2.94 -13.66 11.32
CA LYS A 9 -2.41 -15.03 11.16
C LYS A 9 -2.29 -15.48 9.70
N VAL A 10 -3.22 -15.06 8.85
CA VAL A 10 -3.15 -15.32 7.40
C VAL A 10 -2.03 -14.50 6.76
N ALA A 11 -1.92 -13.24 7.12
CA ALA A 11 -0.89 -12.34 6.60
C ALA A 11 0.54 -12.78 7.00
N ILE A 12 0.75 -13.28 8.22
CA ILE A 12 2.04 -13.88 8.65
C ILE A 12 2.44 -15.03 7.72
N ARG A 13 1.50 -15.94 7.41
CA ARG A 13 1.78 -17.06 6.50
C ARG A 13 2.13 -16.58 5.09
N ALA A 14 1.47 -15.53 4.61
CA ALA A 14 1.79 -14.91 3.31
C ALA A 14 3.18 -14.28 3.32
N ALA A 15 3.56 -13.59 4.39
CA ALA A 15 4.90 -13.02 4.56
C ALA A 15 5.98 -14.11 4.61
N ASP A 16 5.73 -15.23 5.31
CA ASP A 16 6.64 -16.36 5.35
C ASP A 16 6.81 -17.02 3.98
N MET A 17 5.72 -17.15 3.23
CA MET A 17 5.77 -17.65 1.86
C MET A 17 6.59 -16.74 0.94
N ALA A 18 6.39 -15.43 1.04
CA ALA A 18 7.15 -14.44 0.29
C ALA A 18 8.65 -14.56 0.58
N ARG A 19 9.04 -14.64 1.86
CA ARG A 19 10.44 -14.83 2.29
C ARG A 19 11.06 -16.11 1.73
N ARG A 20 10.34 -17.24 1.80
CA ARG A 20 10.79 -18.52 1.23
C ARG A 20 10.95 -18.45 -0.29
N SER A 21 10.23 -17.58 -0.95
CA SER A 21 10.31 -17.31 -2.39
C SER A 21 11.31 -16.19 -2.74
N PHE A 22 12.13 -15.77 -1.79
CA PHE A 22 13.11 -14.68 -1.93
C PHE A 22 12.49 -13.33 -2.33
N LEU A 23 11.20 -13.12 -1.99
CA LEU A 23 10.51 -11.87 -2.19
C LEU A 23 10.63 -11.01 -0.92
N ARG A 24 10.94 -9.73 -1.11
CA ARG A 24 10.97 -8.77 -0.01
C ARG A 24 9.55 -8.32 0.35
N VAL A 25 9.20 -8.41 1.62
CA VAL A 25 7.99 -7.75 2.14
C VAL A 25 8.31 -6.28 2.33
N ALA A 26 7.68 -5.43 1.53
CA ALA A 26 7.93 -3.98 1.54
C ALA A 26 7.30 -3.29 2.77
N GLY A 27 6.17 -3.81 3.25
CA GLY A 27 5.48 -3.27 4.41
C GLY A 27 4.10 -3.88 4.60
N VAL A 28 3.39 -3.37 5.59
CA VAL A 28 2.03 -3.76 5.95
C VAL A 28 1.08 -2.59 5.69
N ILE A 29 -0.07 -2.87 5.12
CA ILE A 29 -1.20 -1.96 5.02
C ILE A 29 -2.34 -2.57 5.83
N GLU A 30 -2.89 -1.81 6.78
CA GLU A 30 -4.08 -2.20 7.52
C GLU A 30 -5.32 -1.63 6.83
N ASN A 31 -6.17 -2.49 6.29
CA ASN A 31 -7.47 -2.11 5.74
C ASN A 31 -8.57 -2.28 6.80
N MET A 32 -9.66 -1.56 6.66
CA MET A 32 -10.79 -1.59 7.59
C MET A 32 -10.41 -1.22 9.03
N SER A 33 -9.54 -0.20 9.18
CA SER A 33 -8.98 0.20 10.47
C SER A 33 -10.05 0.76 11.42
N ALA A 34 -10.94 1.60 10.91
CA ALA A 34 -12.05 2.16 11.66
C ALA A 34 -13.20 2.55 10.72
N PHE A 35 -14.39 2.67 11.27
CA PHE A 35 -15.57 3.23 10.62
C PHE A 35 -15.96 4.53 11.32
N THR A 36 -16.13 5.61 10.58
CA THR A 36 -16.64 6.88 11.12
C THR A 36 -18.08 7.07 10.67
N CYS A 37 -19.00 7.23 11.62
CA CYS A 37 -20.42 7.48 11.34
C CYS A 37 -20.65 8.94 10.90
N GLU A 38 -21.85 9.23 10.42
CA GLU A 38 -22.28 10.58 9.99
C GLU A 38 -22.22 11.63 11.11
N HIS A 39 -22.24 11.21 12.37
CA HIS A 39 -22.11 12.07 13.55
C HIS A 39 -20.65 12.35 13.95
N GLY A 40 -19.68 11.78 13.22
CA GLY A 40 -18.25 11.95 13.48
C GLY A 40 -17.68 11.00 14.54
N GLU A 41 -18.45 10.04 15.06
CA GLU A 41 -17.96 9.03 15.99
C GLU A 41 -17.25 7.90 15.23
N SER A 42 -16.09 7.45 15.74
CA SER A 42 -15.29 6.40 15.14
C SER A 42 -15.42 5.08 15.91
N TYR A 43 -15.59 4.01 15.18
CA TYR A 43 -15.80 2.65 15.71
C TYR A 43 -14.78 1.67 15.12
N SER A 44 -14.07 0.96 15.99
CA SER A 44 -13.10 -0.08 15.62
C SER A 44 -13.80 -1.43 15.47
N LEU A 45 -14.54 -1.61 14.39
CA LEU A 45 -15.40 -2.78 14.18
C LEU A 45 -14.65 -4.12 14.18
N PHE A 46 -13.38 -4.13 13.81
CA PHE A 46 -12.54 -5.33 13.71
C PHE A 46 -11.39 -5.35 14.73
N GLY A 47 -11.43 -4.49 15.74
CA GLY A 47 -10.35 -4.30 16.71
C GLY A 47 -9.42 -3.16 16.33
N GLU A 48 -8.30 -3.03 17.04
CA GLU A 48 -7.34 -1.95 16.92
C GLU A 48 -5.90 -2.47 16.91
N GLY A 49 -5.01 -1.77 16.20
CA GLY A 49 -3.57 -1.99 16.28
C GLY A 49 -3.06 -3.28 15.63
N GLY A 50 -3.91 -4.05 14.96
CA GLY A 50 -3.52 -5.33 14.36
C GLY A 50 -2.49 -5.19 13.25
N GLY A 51 -2.57 -4.12 12.46
CA GLY A 51 -1.58 -3.83 11.41
C GLY A 51 -0.20 -3.52 11.98
N GLN A 52 -0.12 -2.76 13.08
CA GLN A 52 1.14 -2.48 13.75
C GLN A 52 1.72 -3.74 14.39
N ALA A 53 0.90 -4.52 15.10
CA ALA A 53 1.33 -5.78 15.70
C ALA A 53 1.89 -6.75 14.64
N LEU A 54 1.23 -6.87 13.49
CA LEU A 54 1.74 -7.66 12.37
C LEU A 54 3.05 -7.10 11.81
N ALA A 55 3.16 -5.78 11.64
CA ALA A 55 4.36 -5.13 11.12
C ALA A 55 5.56 -5.41 12.02
N ASP A 56 5.38 -5.30 13.34
CA ASP A 56 6.40 -5.60 14.35
C ASP A 56 6.81 -7.09 14.31
N GLU A 57 5.83 -8.01 14.23
CA GLU A 57 6.07 -9.45 14.21
C GLU A 57 6.86 -9.89 12.96
N ILE A 58 6.54 -9.35 11.80
CA ILE A 58 7.24 -9.70 10.56
C ILE A 58 8.45 -8.82 10.28
N GLY A 59 8.78 -7.84 11.12
CA GLY A 59 9.91 -6.93 10.94
C GLY A 59 9.77 -6.06 9.68
N ALA A 60 8.57 -5.54 9.41
CA ALA A 60 8.27 -4.67 8.28
C ALA A 60 7.66 -3.34 8.77
N ALA A 61 7.64 -2.31 7.92
CA ALA A 61 7.00 -1.04 8.28
C ALA A 61 5.48 -1.13 8.12
N LEU A 62 4.72 -0.48 9.02
CA LEU A 62 3.31 -0.15 8.75
C LEU A 62 3.28 1.05 7.80
N LEU A 63 2.81 0.84 6.57
CA LEU A 63 2.79 1.86 5.53
C LEU A 63 1.58 2.80 5.66
N GLY A 64 0.51 2.33 6.28
CA GLY A 64 -0.67 3.12 6.57
C GLY A 64 -1.91 2.29 6.87
N GLN A 65 -2.97 2.99 7.24
CA GLN A 65 -4.25 2.43 7.63
C GLN A 65 -5.35 3.04 6.78
N VAL A 66 -6.22 2.20 6.23
CA VAL A 66 -7.34 2.62 5.37
C VAL A 66 -8.64 2.45 6.15
N PRO A 67 -9.42 3.52 6.39
CA PRO A 67 -10.70 3.43 7.06
C PRO A 67 -11.77 2.75 6.20
N ILE A 68 -12.86 2.34 6.83
CA ILE A 68 -14.02 1.77 6.13
C ILE A 68 -14.83 2.90 5.53
N GLU A 69 -14.97 2.88 4.20
CA GLU A 69 -15.89 3.74 3.45
C GLU A 69 -16.59 2.91 2.36
N SER A 70 -17.91 3.00 2.27
CA SER A 70 -18.70 2.28 1.24
C SER A 70 -18.29 2.67 -0.18
N ALA A 71 -17.82 3.89 -0.38
CA ALA A 71 -17.34 4.39 -1.66
C ALA A 71 -16.12 3.60 -2.19
N VAL A 72 -15.30 3.02 -1.31
CA VAL A 72 -14.16 2.16 -1.72
C VAL A 72 -14.66 0.90 -2.41
N ALA A 73 -15.65 0.22 -1.82
CA ALA A 73 -16.23 -0.99 -2.39
C ALA A 73 -16.97 -0.67 -3.69
N ASN A 74 -17.85 0.32 -3.66
CA ASN A 74 -18.64 0.71 -4.84
C ASN A 74 -17.73 1.12 -6.02
N GLY A 75 -16.70 1.92 -5.78
CA GLY A 75 -15.75 2.31 -6.82
C GLY A 75 -14.95 1.12 -7.36
N GLY A 76 -14.57 0.17 -6.48
CA GLY A 76 -13.91 -1.07 -6.86
C GLY A 76 -14.76 -1.93 -7.81
N ASP A 77 -16.04 -2.05 -7.53
CA ASP A 77 -16.97 -2.89 -8.34
C ASP A 77 -17.19 -2.36 -9.76
N ILE A 78 -17.14 -1.03 -9.94
CA ILE A 78 -17.34 -0.37 -11.25
C ILE A 78 -16.04 0.05 -11.93
N GLY A 79 -14.88 -0.21 -11.30
CA GLY A 79 -13.58 0.15 -11.86
C GLY A 79 -13.24 1.64 -11.75
N GLU A 80 -13.86 2.37 -10.83
CA GLU A 80 -13.59 3.78 -10.54
C GLU A 80 -12.86 3.91 -9.17
N PRO A 81 -11.52 3.93 -9.15
CA PRO A 81 -10.77 4.04 -7.89
C PRO A 81 -11.15 5.29 -7.09
N ILE A 82 -11.36 5.11 -5.78
CA ILE A 82 -11.79 6.19 -4.89
C ILE A 82 -10.88 7.43 -4.93
N VAL A 83 -9.60 7.24 -5.20
CA VAL A 83 -8.61 8.34 -5.30
C VAL A 83 -8.87 9.30 -6.48
N LEU A 84 -9.67 8.88 -7.47
CA LEU A 84 -10.05 9.71 -8.62
C LEU A 84 -11.39 10.40 -8.42
N THR A 85 -12.23 9.91 -7.50
CA THR A 85 -13.64 10.32 -7.36
C THR A 85 -13.94 10.99 -6.03
N SER A 86 -13.05 10.91 -5.05
CA SER A 86 -13.26 11.42 -3.70
C SER A 86 -12.00 12.05 -3.11
N THR A 87 -12.20 12.96 -2.17
CA THR A 87 -11.16 13.53 -1.29
C THR A 87 -11.35 13.09 0.17
N GLY A 88 -12.19 12.08 0.40
CA GLY A 88 -12.49 11.54 1.72
C GLY A 88 -11.31 10.84 2.41
N PRO A 89 -11.49 10.44 3.67
CA PRO A 89 -10.43 9.82 4.48
C PRO A 89 -9.78 8.61 3.85
N ALA A 90 -10.53 7.72 3.20
CA ALA A 90 -9.95 6.56 2.53
C ALA A 90 -9.10 6.95 1.31
N ALA A 91 -9.57 7.92 0.48
CA ALA A 91 -8.80 8.42 -0.64
C ALA A 91 -7.47 9.03 -0.18
N GLN A 92 -7.50 9.85 0.88
CA GLN A 92 -6.30 10.43 1.47
C GLN A 92 -5.36 9.36 2.02
N ALA A 93 -5.88 8.33 2.68
CA ALA A 93 -5.09 7.21 3.18
C ALA A 93 -4.37 6.47 2.04
N PHE A 94 -5.05 6.16 0.93
CA PHE A 94 -4.42 5.53 -0.23
C PHE A 94 -3.32 6.39 -0.83
N LEU A 95 -3.52 7.70 -0.96
CA LEU A 95 -2.49 8.62 -1.48
C LEU A 95 -1.28 8.70 -0.55
N ALA A 96 -1.51 8.77 0.78
CA ALA A 96 -0.43 8.77 1.77
C ALA A 96 0.37 7.46 1.74
N ILE A 97 -0.30 6.31 1.64
CA ILE A 97 0.34 5.00 1.52
C ILE A 97 1.19 4.93 0.24
N ALA A 98 0.66 5.40 -0.89
CA ALA A 98 1.40 5.45 -2.14
C ALA A 98 2.67 6.31 -2.02
N ALA A 99 2.57 7.48 -1.40
CA ALA A 99 3.72 8.35 -1.13
C ALA A 99 4.75 7.65 -0.21
N ASN A 100 4.31 6.96 0.85
CA ASN A 100 5.19 6.20 1.74
C ASN A 100 5.93 5.08 0.99
N ILE A 101 5.24 4.37 0.10
CA ILE A 101 5.85 3.34 -0.74
C ILE A 101 6.93 3.95 -1.64
N MET A 102 6.62 5.04 -2.33
CA MET A 102 7.56 5.70 -3.23
C MET A 102 8.81 6.22 -2.51
N ASN A 103 8.64 6.76 -1.31
CA ASN A 103 9.72 7.42 -0.58
C ASN A 103 10.59 6.47 0.27
N SER A 104 10.00 5.36 0.77
CA SER A 104 10.67 4.54 1.78
C SER A 104 10.91 3.09 1.38
N THR A 105 10.17 2.57 0.40
CA THR A 105 10.22 1.14 0.08
C THR A 105 10.74 0.84 -1.31
N VAL A 106 10.65 1.78 -2.24
CA VAL A 106 11.25 1.65 -3.56
C VAL A 106 12.76 1.88 -3.42
N PRO A 107 13.63 0.88 -3.66
CA PRO A 107 15.06 1.12 -3.67
C PRO A 107 15.38 2.16 -4.74
N VAL A 108 16.25 3.11 -4.44
CA VAL A 108 16.93 3.88 -5.49
C VAL A 108 17.84 2.89 -6.20
N THR A 109 17.31 2.21 -7.17
CA THR A 109 18.09 1.28 -7.99
C THR A 109 18.72 2.11 -9.08
N GLU A 110 20.01 2.42 -8.94
CA GLU A 110 20.83 2.58 -10.13
C GLU A 110 20.75 1.24 -10.86
N MET A 111 19.94 1.18 -11.91
CA MET A 111 19.77 -0.01 -12.74
C MET A 111 21.06 -0.23 -13.55
N GLY A 112 22.11 -0.67 -12.88
CA GLY A 112 23.32 -1.18 -13.49
C GLY A 112 23.10 -2.59 -14.03
N GLY A 113 22.26 -2.75 -15.03
CA GLY A 113 22.04 -4.02 -15.70
C GLY A 113 22.17 -3.87 -17.21
N CYS A 114 22.53 -4.94 -17.91
CA CYS A 114 22.77 -4.96 -19.38
C CYS A 114 21.59 -4.46 -20.24
N THR A 115 20.46 -4.11 -19.67
CA THR A 115 19.27 -3.56 -20.33
C THR A 115 18.86 -2.18 -19.84
N ALA A 116 19.57 -1.60 -18.87
CA ALA A 116 19.33 -0.22 -18.45
C ALA A 116 19.80 0.70 -19.59
N ARG A 117 18.88 1.14 -20.44
CA ARG A 117 19.13 2.23 -21.37
C ARG A 117 19.26 3.50 -20.54
N ASP A 118 20.45 4.08 -20.56
CA ASP A 118 20.71 5.39 -20.00
C ASP A 118 19.67 6.38 -20.55
N PRO A 119 18.88 7.07 -19.69
CA PRO A 119 17.88 8.03 -20.15
C PRO A 119 18.49 9.11 -21.06
N GLU A 120 19.73 9.52 -20.81
CA GLU A 120 20.46 10.46 -21.66
C GLU A 120 20.80 9.86 -23.03
N ALA A 121 21.17 8.59 -23.09
CA ALA A 121 21.44 7.89 -24.34
C ALA A 121 20.20 7.76 -25.23
N VAL A 122 19.02 7.60 -24.62
CA VAL A 122 17.73 7.58 -25.34
C VAL A 122 17.40 8.96 -25.90
N GLN A 123 17.63 10.03 -25.14
CA GLN A 123 17.38 11.40 -25.57
C GLN A 123 18.28 11.78 -26.76
N VAL A 124 19.54 11.41 -26.71
CA VAL A 124 20.52 11.63 -27.81
C VAL A 124 20.14 10.85 -29.07
N ALA A 125 19.62 9.62 -28.92
CA ALA A 125 19.18 8.82 -30.07
C ALA A 125 17.94 9.39 -30.77
N ILE A 126 17.02 10.01 -29.99
CA ILE A 126 15.83 10.69 -30.55
C ILE A 126 16.24 11.97 -31.29
N SER A 127 17.17 12.77 -30.73
CA SER A 127 17.63 14.02 -31.32
C SER A 127 18.39 13.83 -32.64
N LYS A 128 19.00 12.68 -32.88
CA LYS A 128 19.72 12.37 -34.15
C LYS A 128 18.82 11.87 -35.29
N ARG A 129 17.52 11.67 -35.04
CA ARG A 129 16.54 11.22 -36.04
C ARG A 129 15.62 12.32 -36.55
N SER A 130 15.81 13.55 -36.07
CA SER A 130 15.18 14.78 -36.58
C SER A 130 16.18 15.55 -37.38
#